data_dff043daaa210c8b0b7dd6b9525a9c39
#
_entry.id   dff043daaa210c8b0b7dd6b9525a9c39
#
_cell.length_a   1.000
_cell.length_b   1.000
_cell.length_c   1.000
_cell.angle_alpha   90.00
_cell.angle_beta   90.00
_cell.angle_gamma   90.00
#
_symmetry.space_group_name_H-M   'P 1'
#
loop_
_entity.id
_entity.type
_entity.pdbx_description
1 polymer ?
#
loop_
_entity_poly.entity_id
_entity_poly.type
_entity_poly.pdbx_seq_one_letter_code
_entity_poly.pdbx_strand_id
1 'polypeptide(L)'
;MSETDLQVAVKAKELAVHSFKLTSNCNRYPKKYRHSLVDKIQIKSLEIYETLIEANRINNITHKSLRCETITKAITYCDELLFYIELSMNLGLLNDVSVSHWSKMVSDVKCMSIAWRSKERK
;
A
#
# COMPACT_ATOMS: atom_id res chain seq x y z
N MET A 1 -0.21 20.00 -5.06
CA MET A 1 -0.73 18.86 -4.28
C MET A 1 -1.61 19.39 -3.17
N SER A 2 -2.83 18.87 -3.05
CA SER A 2 -3.72 19.26 -1.96
C SER A 2 -3.21 18.65 -0.64
N GLU A 3 -3.70 19.17 0.48
CA GLU A 3 -3.33 18.64 1.79
C GLU A 3 -3.69 17.17 1.93
N THR A 4 -4.85 16.76 1.40
CA THR A 4 -5.30 15.36 1.41
C THR A 4 -4.36 14.48 0.60
N ASP A 5 -3.95 14.92 -0.58
CA ASP A 5 -3.04 14.18 -1.45
C ASP A 5 -1.68 14.01 -0.77
N LEU A 6 -1.21 15.05 -0.08
CA LEU A 6 0.02 14.99 0.67
C LEU A 6 -0.05 13.97 1.81
N GLN A 7 -1.19 13.92 2.52
CA GLN A 7 -1.40 12.95 3.60
C GLN A 7 -1.39 11.51 3.09
N VAL A 8 -2.02 11.25 1.95
CA VAL A 8 -2.01 9.92 1.32
C VAL A 8 -0.57 9.50 1.03
N ALA A 9 0.21 10.40 0.42
CA ALA A 9 1.61 10.12 0.09
C ALA A 9 2.45 9.83 1.34
N VAL A 10 2.26 10.62 2.41
CA VAL A 10 2.96 10.42 3.68
C VAL A 10 2.62 9.06 4.28
N LYS A 11 1.33 8.71 4.30
CA LYS A 11 0.87 7.42 4.84
C LYS A 11 1.38 6.25 4.01
N ALA A 12 1.41 6.38 2.69
CA ALA A 12 1.94 5.35 1.81
C ALA A 12 3.44 5.15 2.02
N LYS A 13 4.18 6.23 2.26
CA LYS A 13 5.61 6.17 2.57
C LYS A 13 5.84 5.46 3.90
N GLU A 14 5.08 5.82 4.94
CA GLU A 14 5.16 5.17 6.25
C GLU A 14 4.88 3.67 6.13
N LEU A 15 3.88 3.32 5.33
CA LEU A 15 3.52 1.92 5.07
C LEU A 15 4.68 1.16 4.43
N ALA A 16 5.34 1.76 3.43
CA ALA A 16 6.48 1.13 2.77
C ALA A 16 7.63 0.90 3.76
N VAL A 17 7.96 1.91 4.57
CA VAL A 17 9.01 1.80 5.58
C VAL A 17 8.68 0.67 6.57
N HIS A 18 7.45 0.63 7.07
CA HIS A 18 7.02 -0.40 8.02
C HIS A 18 7.12 -1.80 7.40
N SER A 19 6.66 -1.94 6.16
CA SER A 19 6.68 -3.21 5.43
C SER A 19 8.11 -3.73 5.26
N PHE A 20 9.06 -2.85 4.93
CA PHE A 20 10.47 -3.23 4.81
C PHE A 20 11.07 -3.63 6.16
N LYS A 21 10.82 -2.85 7.20
CA LYS A 21 11.35 -3.15 8.54
C LYS A 21 10.86 -4.50 9.05
N LEU A 22 9.57 -4.77 8.86
CA LEU A 22 8.97 -6.01 9.36
C LEU A 22 9.49 -7.23 8.61
N THR A 23 9.53 -7.16 7.26
CA THR A 23 9.93 -8.29 6.43
C THR A 23 11.43 -8.53 6.39
N SER A 24 12.24 -7.55 6.79
CA SER A 24 13.70 -7.70 6.90
C SER A 24 14.11 -8.43 8.18
N ASN A 25 13.19 -8.63 9.11
CA ASN A 25 13.45 -9.34 10.34
C ASN A 25 13.45 -10.85 10.08
N CYS A 26 14.64 -11.46 10.06
CA CYS A 26 14.81 -12.89 9.75
C CYS A 26 14.17 -13.81 10.80
N ASN A 27 13.91 -13.32 12.02
CA ASN A 27 13.22 -14.08 13.05
C ASN A 27 11.73 -14.23 12.72
N ARG A 28 11.16 -13.27 12.00
CA ARG A 28 9.75 -13.31 11.58
C ARG A 28 9.60 -13.90 10.19
N TYR A 29 10.48 -13.49 9.25
CA TYR A 29 10.43 -13.94 7.87
C TYR A 29 11.70 -14.73 7.54
N PRO A 30 11.66 -16.08 7.70
CA PRO A 30 12.81 -16.94 7.40
C PRO A 30 13.26 -16.79 5.95
N LYS A 31 14.54 -17.07 5.70
CA LYS A 31 15.15 -16.94 4.37
C LYS A 31 14.42 -17.72 3.27
N LYS A 32 13.75 -18.81 3.62
CA LYS A 32 13.01 -19.62 2.64
C LYS A 32 11.86 -18.85 1.97
N TYR A 33 11.38 -17.79 2.60
CA TYR A 33 10.30 -16.95 2.06
C TYR A 33 10.81 -15.69 1.36
N ARG A 34 12.11 -15.50 1.25
CA ARG A 34 12.68 -14.26 0.70
C ARG A 34 12.16 -13.94 -0.70
N HIS A 35 12.22 -14.90 -1.61
CA HIS A 35 11.86 -14.66 -3.00
C HIS A 35 10.38 -14.89 -3.30
N SER A 36 9.71 -15.73 -2.53
CA SER A 36 8.30 -16.05 -2.76
C SER A 36 7.34 -15.09 -2.09
N LEU A 37 7.73 -14.47 -0.98
CA LEU A 37 6.82 -13.63 -0.18
C LEU A 37 7.43 -12.27 0.15
N VAL A 38 8.63 -12.24 0.74
CA VAL A 38 9.25 -10.97 1.18
C VAL A 38 9.42 -10.00 0.01
N ASP A 39 9.99 -10.45 -1.10
CA ASP A 39 10.19 -9.61 -2.28
C ASP A 39 8.87 -9.05 -2.78
N LYS A 40 7.83 -9.87 -2.83
CA LYS A 40 6.50 -9.45 -3.29
C LYS A 40 5.89 -8.39 -2.38
N ILE A 41 6.01 -8.57 -1.07
CA ILE A 41 5.52 -7.59 -0.08
C ILE A 41 6.24 -6.26 -0.27
N GLN A 42 7.57 -6.29 -0.35
CA GLN A 42 8.38 -5.09 -0.47
C GLN A 42 8.08 -4.35 -1.78
N ILE A 43 8.03 -5.07 -2.90
CA ILE A 43 7.70 -4.50 -4.20
C ILE A 43 6.30 -3.88 -4.16
N LYS A 44 5.32 -4.60 -3.61
CA LYS A 44 3.94 -4.11 -3.56
C LYS A 44 3.81 -2.83 -2.73
N SER A 45 4.50 -2.75 -1.59
CA SER A 45 4.47 -1.56 -0.75
C SER A 45 5.08 -0.35 -1.47
N LEU A 46 6.13 -0.57 -2.27
CA LEU A 46 6.71 0.49 -3.10
C LEU A 46 5.77 0.89 -4.23
N GLU A 47 5.14 -0.08 -4.89
CA GLU A 47 4.19 0.18 -5.98
C GLU A 47 3.01 1.04 -5.52
N ILE A 48 2.52 0.82 -4.30
CA ILE A 48 1.44 1.64 -3.74
C ILE A 48 1.86 3.10 -3.70
N TYR A 49 3.02 3.38 -3.14
CA TYR A 49 3.54 4.76 -3.06
C TYR A 49 3.78 5.34 -4.45
N GLU A 50 4.50 4.61 -5.29
CA GLU A 50 4.87 5.07 -6.63
C GLU A 50 3.63 5.37 -7.48
N THR A 51 2.60 4.53 -7.39
CA THR A 51 1.37 4.70 -8.15
C THR A 51 0.58 5.92 -7.69
N LEU A 52 0.55 6.18 -6.38
CA LEU A 52 -0.11 7.37 -5.85
C LEU A 52 0.61 8.66 -6.27
N ILE A 53 1.93 8.64 -6.30
CA ILE A 53 2.71 9.78 -6.80
C ILE A 53 2.46 9.98 -8.30
N GLU A 54 2.42 8.90 -9.07
CA GLU A 54 2.09 8.95 -10.50
C GLU A 54 0.71 9.58 -10.72
N ALA A 55 -0.30 9.12 -9.97
CA ALA A 55 -1.67 9.65 -10.06
C ALA A 55 -1.71 11.16 -9.79
N ASN A 56 -0.94 11.62 -8.79
CA ASN A 56 -0.91 13.03 -8.44
C ASN A 56 -0.32 13.91 -9.55
N ARG A 57 0.53 13.34 -10.39
CA ARG A 57 1.15 14.07 -11.51
C ARG A 57 0.26 14.14 -12.75
N ILE A 58 -0.77 13.31 -12.83
CA ILE A 58 -1.70 13.31 -13.96
C ILE A 58 -2.63 14.52 -13.83
N ASN A 59 -2.80 15.27 -14.91
CA ASN A 59 -3.65 16.46 -14.91
C ASN A 59 -5.11 16.08 -14.63
N ASN A 60 -5.68 16.67 -13.60
CA ASN A 60 -7.03 16.33 -13.14
C ASN A 60 -8.15 16.98 -13.96
N ILE A 61 -7.81 17.84 -14.90
CA ILE A 61 -8.79 18.49 -15.81
C ILE A 61 -8.81 17.77 -17.15
N THR A 62 -7.63 17.64 -17.80
CA THR A 62 -7.52 17.08 -19.12
C THR A 62 -7.46 15.55 -19.15
N HIS A 63 -7.00 14.93 -18.06
CA HIS A 63 -6.80 13.47 -17.96
C HIS A 63 -7.44 12.89 -16.71
N LYS A 64 -8.62 13.37 -16.35
CA LYS A 64 -9.34 12.96 -15.15
C LYS A 64 -9.57 11.46 -15.08
N SER A 65 -9.99 10.85 -16.19
CA SER A 65 -10.26 9.41 -16.25
C SER A 65 -9.00 8.58 -15.97
N LEU A 66 -7.88 8.97 -16.58
CA LEU A 66 -6.60 8.30 -16.37
C LEU A 66 -6.14 8.44 -14.91
N ARG A 67 -6.32 9.63 -14.34
CA ARG A 67 -5.97 9.87 -12.93
C ARG A 67 -6.78 8.95 -12.01
N CYS A 68 -8.08 8.83 -12.23
CA CYS A 68 -8.96 7.95 -11.44
C CYS A 68 -8.59 6.47 -11.61
N GLU A 69 -8.25 6.05 -12.82
CA GLU A 69 -7.80 4.68 -13.09
C GLU A 69 -6.50 4.37 -12.35
N THR A 70 -5.58 5.34 -12.31
CA THR A 70 -4.30 5.18 -11.62
C THR A 70 -4.51 5.08 -10.12
N ILE A 71 -5.41 5.89 -9.54
CA ILE A 71 -5.77 5.78 -8.12
C ILE A 71 -6.38 4.40 -7.85
N THR A 72 -7.26 3.90 -8.71
CA THR A 72 -7.87 2.58 -8.60
C THR A 72 -6.81 1.48 -8.57
N LYS A 73 -5.77 1.62 -9.37
CA LYS A 73 -4.65 0.69 -9.40
C LYS A 73 -3.94 0.63 -8.04
N ALA A 74 -3.72 1.79 -7.41
CA ALA A 74 -3.13 1.84 -6.07
C ALA A 74 -4.03 1.14 -5.04
N ILE A 75 -5.35 1.31 -5.14
CA ILE A 75 -6.32 0.65 -4.27
C ILE A 75 -6.22 -0.87 -4.43
N THR A 76 -6.11 -1.36 -5.66
CA THR A 76 -5.93 -2.78 -5.95
C THR A 76 -4.65 -3.31 -5.30
N TYR A 77 -3.57 -2.55 -5.38
CA TYR A 77 -2.31 -2.93 -4.75
C TYR A 77 -2.43 -3.00 -3.22
N CYS A 78 -3.22 -2.13 -2.62
CA CYS A 78 -3.52 -2.23 -1.18
C CYS A 78 -4.23 -3.55 -0.86
N ASP A 79 -5.20 -3.95 -1.66
CA ASP A 79 -5.89 -5.23 -1.47
C ASP A 79 -4.93 -6.41 -1.61
N GLU A 80 -4.02 -6.35 -2.56
CA GLU A 80 -3.01 -7.40 -2.76
C GLU A 80 -2.06 -7.48 -1.56
N LEU A 81 -1.65 -6.34 -1.02
CA LEU A 81 -0.80 -6.32 0.18
C LEU A 81 -1.53 -6.88 1.39
N LEU A 82 -2.81 -6.57 1.54
CA LEU A 82 -3.64 -7.16 2.60
C LEU A 82 -3.68 -8.68 2.50
N PHE A 83 -3.74 -9.22 1.28
CA PHE A 83 -3.66 -10.66 1.07
C PHE A 83 -2.31 -11.23 1.56
N TYR A 84 -1.20 -10.57 1.22
CA TYR A 84 0.11 -11.04 1.67
C TYR A 84 0.25 -11.02 3.19
N ILE A 85 -0.36 -10.03 3.85
CA ILE A 85 -0.38 -9.95 5.31
C ILE A 85 -1.18 -11.13 5.89
N GLU A 86 -2.35 -11.41 5.32
CA GLU A 86 -3.18 -12.56 5.72
C GLU A 86 -2.43 -13.87 5.53
N LEU A 87 -1.76 -14.03 4.39
CA LEU A 87 -0.94 -15.20 4.11
C LEU A 87 0.18 -15.36 5.15
N SER A 88 0.84 -14.26 5.49
CA SER A 88 1.89 -14.26 6.52
C SER A 88 1.35 -14.72 7.88
N MET A 89 0.16 -14.28 8.24
CA MET A 89 -0.52 -14.72 9.46
C MET A 89 -0.82 -16.20 9.41
N ASN A 90 -1.39 -16.67 8.30
CA ASN A 90 -1.75 -18.08 8.12
C ASN A 90 -0.53 -19.02 8.13
N LEU A 91 0.62 -18.51 7.71
CA LEU A 91 1.89 -19.25 7.76
C LEU A 91 2.54 -19.20 9.15
N GLY A 92 1.94 -18.48 10.10
CA GLY A 92 2.46 -18.38 11.45
C GLY A 92 3.65 -17.44 11.60
N LEU A 93 3.86 -16.53 10.66
CA LEU A 93 5.02 -15.63 10.65
C LEU A 93 4.80 -14.39 11.53
N LEU A 94 3.56 -14.01 11.76
CA LEU A 94 3.20 -12.80 12.49
C LEU A 94 2.15 -13.09 13.54
N ASN A 95 2.21 -12.36 14.66
CA ASN A 95 1.18 -12.42 15.69
C ASN A 95 0.01 -11.48 15.36
N ASP A 96 -1.09 -11.62 16.09
CA ASP A 96 -2.31 -10.86 15.86
C ASP A 96 -2.11 -9.34 15.97
N VAL A 97 -1.26 -8.91 16.90
CA VAL A 97 -0.99 -7.48 17.13
C VAL A 97 -0.29 -6.88 15.91
N SER A 98 0.74 -7.56 15.40
CA SER A 98 1.48 -7.12 14.21
C SER A 98 0.59 -7.10 12.98
N VAL A 99 -0.26 -8.11 12.81
CA VAL A 99 -1.20 -8.21 11.69
C VAL A 99 -2.20 -7.06 11.75
N SER A 100 -2.81 -6.81 12.92
CA SER A 100 -3.79 -5.75 13.09
C SER A 100 -3.20 -4.38 12.81
N HIS A 101 -2.01 -4.10 13.33
CA HIS A 101 -1.35 -2.82 13.13
C HIS A 101 -1.01 -2.59 11.65
N TRP A 102 -0.39 -3.57 11.02
CA TRP A 102 0.02 -3.46 9.61
C TRP A 102 -1.19 -3.36 8.69
N SER A 103 -2.21 -4.20 8.91
CA SER A 103 -3.45 -4.17 8.12
C SER A 103 -4.16 -2.82 8.24
N LYS A 104 -4.15 -2.22 9.43
CA LYS A 104 -4.73 -0.89 9.63
C LYS A 104 -3.99 0.15 8.81
N MET A 105 -2.66 0.09 8.77
CA MET A 105 -1.86 1.02 7.95
C MET A 105 -2.23 0.92 6.47
N VAL A 106 -2.38 -0.30 5.96
CA VAL A 106 -2.80 -0.53 4.55
C VAL A 106 -4.22 0.00 4.34
N SER A 107 -5.13 -0.31 5.25
CA SER A 107 -6.53 0.11 5.14
C SER A 107 -6.67 1.63 5.18
N ASP A 108 -5.85 2.32 5.97
CA ASP A 108 -5.85 3.79 6.01
C ASP A 108 -5.47 4.36 4.64
N VAL A 109 -4.40 3.84 4.02
CA VAL A 109 -3.99 4.28 2.67
C VAL A 109 -5.09 3.98 1.66
N LYS A 110 -5.68 2.80 1.72
CA LYS A 110 -6.77 2.39 0.83
C LYS A 110 -7.97 3.33 0.96
N CYS A 111 -8.42 3.59 2.18
CA CYS A 111 -9.58 4.44 2.43
C CYS A 111 -9.34 5.89 1.98
N MET A 112 -8.15 6.42 2.24
CA MET A 112 -7.78 7.76 1.77
C MET A 112 -7.74 7.82 0.25
N SER A 113 -7.25 6.77 -0.40
CA SER A 113 -7.21 6.68 -1.86
C SER A 113 -8.61 6.63 -2.47
N ILE A 114 -9.52 5.86 -1.85
CA ILE A 114 -10.93 5.79 -2.27
C ILE A 114 -11.60 7.16 -2.15
N ALA A 115 -11.36 7.86 -1.03
CA ALA A 115 -11.91 9.19 -0.81
C ALA A 115 -11.37 10.18 -1.84
N TRP A 116 -10.10 10.12 -2.15
CA TRP A 116 -9.47 10.94 -3.18
C TRP A 116 -10.10 10.69 -4.54
N ARG A 117 -10.23 9.42 -4.93
CA ARG A 117 -10.85 9.04 -6.21
C ARG A 117 -12.28 9.54 -6.31
N SER A 118 -13.07 9.43 -5.24
CA SER A 118 -14.45 9.90 -5.22
C SER A 118 -14.51 11.41 -5.43
N LYS A 119 -13.60 12.15 -4.83
CA LYS A 119 -13.49 13.61 -5.00
C LYS A 119 -13.13 13.97 -6.42
N GLU A 120 -12.19 13.24 -7.04
CA GLU A 120 -11.76 13.50 -8.42
C GLU A 120 -12.87 13.21 -9.44
N ARG A 121 -13.77 12.28 -9.14
CA ARG A 121 -14.88 11.92 -10.04
C ARG A 121 -16.00 12.98 -10.12
N LYS A 122 -16.00 13.90 -9.18
CA LYS A 122 -16.99 15.01 -9.15
C LYS A 122 -16.56 16.17 -10.09
#